data_32a362af224b2c28c2ad7c46b9c8ad8c
#
_entry.id   32a362af224b2c28c2ad7c46b9c8ad8c
#
_cell.length_a   1.000
_cell.length_b   1.000
_cell.length_c   1.000
_cell.angle_alpha   90.00
_cell.angle_beta   90.00
_cell.angle_gamma   90.00
#
_symmetry.space_group_name_H-M   'P 1'
#
loop_
_entity.id
_entity.type
_entity.pdbx_description
1 polymer ?
#
loop_
_entity_poly.entity_id
_entity_poly.type
_entity_poly.pdbx_seq_one_letter_code
_entity_poly.pdbx_strand_id
1 'polypeptide(L)'
;MAGKWSTPDLLALMRLAAGNIVVFDRVLHTSVWLRLWHWCRHRLSSNTLKRSRKNVQEHYDLGNDFYQLWLDRSMTYSCALFDGNTSLSLYEAQKAKYERILQRLAPEPGSRILEIGCGWGGFMEIAATHGCHVTGATLSGEQADYARQRLESAGLAENAEVRLQDYRELSGPFDYLVSIGMFEHVGESYWPAYMRDVHDYLRPGGKAMIQTITIAEERFERYRSGNDFLREHIFPGGMLPSRKRFEAVAADSGLVVNDVFEFGRDYAITL
;
A
#
# COMPACT_ATOMS: atom_id res chain seq x y z
N MET A 1 -6.28 -21.56 -10.21
CA MET A 1 -5.56 -21.93 -11.46
C MET A 1 -6.34 -23.03 -12.15
N ALA A 2 -6.40 -23.02 -13.48
CA ALA A 2 -7.24 -23.98 -14.24
C ALA A 2 -6.66 -25.42 -14.32
N GLY A 3 -5.63 -25.77 -13.55
CA GLY A 3 -5.02 -27.11 -13.52
C GLY A 3 -4.41 -27.57 -14.86
N LYS A 4 -4.10 -26.61 -15.76
CA LYS A 4 -3.63 -26.95 -17.14
C LYS A 4 -2.15 -27.36 -17.19
N TRP A 5 -1.41 -27.14 -16.11
CA TRP A 5 -0.02 -27.55 -15.96
C TRP A 5 0.33 -27.76 -14.48
N SER A 6 1.36 -28.51 -14.19
CA SER A 6 1.91 -28.73 -12.86
C SER A 6 3.44 -28.79 -12.95
N THR A 7 4.10 -28.55 -11.82
CA THR A 7 5.54 -28.70 -11.69
C THR A 7 5.87 -29.39 -10.36
N PRO A 8 6.86 -30.30 -10.33
CA PRO A 8 7.31 -30.90 -9.08
C PRO A 8 8.13 -29.91 -8.22
N ASP A 9 8.65 -28.83 -8.81
CA ASP A 9 9.43 -27.79 -8.12
C ASP A 9 9.03 -26.40 -8.62
N LEU A 10 8.12 -25.78 -7.88
CA LEU A 10 7.63 -24.43 -8.21
C LEU A 10 8.73 -23.38 -8.01
N LEU A 11 9.60 -23.55 -7.01
CA LEU A 11 10.68 -22.61 -6.72
C LEU A 11 11.71 -22.58 -7.85
N ALA A 12 12.12 -23.75 -8.37
CA ALA A 12 13.01 -23.83 -9.51
C ALA A 12 12.41 -23.16 -10.76
N LEU A 13 11.10 -23.37 -11.02
CA LEU A 13 10.40 -22.71 -12.11
C LEU A 13 10.39 -21.19 -11.96
N MET A 14 10.13 -20.69 -10.75
CA MET A 14 10.13 -19.24 -10.48
C MET A 14 11.54 -18.65 -10.60
N ARG A 15 12.58 -19.33 -10.14
CA ARG A 15 13.98 -18.92 -10.33
C ARG A 15 14.37 -18.87 -11.81
N LEU A 16 13.95 -19.86 -12.59
CA LEU A 16 14.16 -19.87 -14.04
C LEU A 16 13.47 -18.67 -14.71
N ALA A 17 12.21 -18.40 -14.37
CA ALA A 17 11.47 -17.27 -14.88
C ALA A 17 12.12 -15.93 -14.51
N ALA A 18 12.50 -15.75 -13.24
CA ALA A 18 13.16 -14.53 -12.77
C ALA A 18 14.54 -14.32 -13.43
N GLY A 19 15.34 -15.38 -13.57
CA GLY A 19 16.65 -15.30 -14.23
C GLY A 19 16.59 -15.03 -15.73
N ASN A 20 15.45 -15.27 -16.36
CA ASN A 20 15.20 -15.08 -17.80
C ASN A 20 14.11 -14.07 -18.12
N ILE A 21 13.85 -13.15 -17.21
CA ILE A 21 12.72 -12.20 -17.31
C ILE A 21 12.72 -11.41 -18.62
N VAL A 22 13.91 -11.05 -19.14
CA VAL A 22 14.07 -10.32 -20.41
C VAL A 22 13.60 -11.15 -21.60
N VAL A 23 13.84 -12.46 -21.58
CA VAL A 23 13.42 -13.39 -22.64
C VAL A 23 11.94 -13.65 -22.58
N PHE A 24 11.41 -13.95 -21.38
CA PHE A 24 9.97 -14.14 -21.15
C PHE A 24 9.18 -12.89 -21.54
N ASP A 25 9.65 -11.75 -21.15
CA ASP A 25 9.05 -10.48 -21.51
C ASP A 25 8.96 -10.27 -23.04
N ARG A 26 10.00 -10.65 -23.78
CA ARG A 26 10.02 -10.50 -25.24
C ARG A 26 9.03 -11.44 -25.93
N VAL A 27 8.87 -12.65 -25.42
CA VAL A 27 7.97 -13.67 -25.97
C VAL A 27 6.50 -13.37 -25.65
N LEU A 28 6.19 -12.91 -24.45
CA LEU A 28 4.82 -12.70 -23.99
C LEU A 28 4.15 -11.43 -24.56
N HIS A 29 4.94 -10.47 -25.09
CA HIS A 29 4.40 -9.19 -25.56
C HIS A 29 4.22 -9.07 -27.09
N THR A 30 4.22 -10.16 -27.84
CA THR A 30 4.20 -10.15 -29.31
C THR A 30 2.82 -9.93 -29.94
N SER A 31 1.69 -10.04 -29.22
CA SER A 31 0.36 -9.91 -29.83
C SER A 31 -0.29 -8.55 -29.56
N VAL A 32 -0.50 -7.77 -30.65
CA VAL A 32 -1.21 -6.47 -30.60
C VAL A 32 -2.67 -6.64 -30.14
N TRP A 33 -3.32 -7.75 -30.52
CA TRP A 33 -4.70 -8.05 -30.14
C TRP A 33 -4.85 -8.34 -28.64
N LEU A 34 -3.90 -9.03 -28.03
CA LEU A 34 -3.84 -9.25 -26.59
C LEU A 34 -3.67 -7.92 -25.86
N ARG A 35 -2.81 -7.02 -26.36
CA ARG A 35 -2.60 -5.69 -25.76
C ARG A 35 -3.88 -4.84 -25.81
N LEU A 36 -4.61 -4.86 -26.92
CA LEU A 36 -5.87 -4.12 -27.08
C LEU A 36 -6.95 -4.69 -26.14
N TRP A 37 -7.06 -6.02 -26.05
CA TRP A 37 -7.99 -6.68 -25.15
C TRP A 37 -7.68 -6.39 -23.67
N HIS A 38 -6.41 -6.45 -23.28
CA HIS A 38 -5.96 -6.08 -21.94
C HIS A 38 -6.23 -4.60 -21.65
N TRP A 39 -5.98 -3.70 -22.59
CA TRP A 39 -6.27 -2.28 -22.45
C TRP A 39 -7.77 -2.01 -22.23
N CYS A 40 -8.64 -2.63 -23.01
CA CYS A 40 -10.08 -2.53 -22.83
C CYS A 40 -10.50 -3.05 -21.46
N ARG A 41 -9.99 -4.20 -21.04
CA ARG A 41 -10.30 -4.83 -19.74
C ARG A 41 -9.79 -3.98 -18.57
N HIS A 42 -8.59 -3.44 -18.67
CA HIS A 42 -8.03 -2.55 -17.64
C HIS A 42 -8.86 -1.26 -17.49
N ARG A 43 -9.34 -0.71 -18.59
CA ARG A 43 -10.24 0.45 -18.56
C ARG A 43 -11.59 0.15 -17.90
N LEU A 44 -12.08 -1.07 -18.07
CA LEU A 44 -13.29 -1.56 -17.42
C LEU A 44 -13.07 -1.88 -15.92
N SER A 45 -11.83 -2.08 -15.48
CA SER A 45 -11.46 -2.38 -14.07
C SER A 45 -11.07 -1.14 -13.26
N SER A 46 -11.35 0.08 -13.74
CA SER A 46 -10.96 1.32 -13.09
C SER A 46 -11.52 1.44 -11.66
N ASN A 47 -10.72 1.93 -10.73
CA ASN A 47 -11.04 2.08 -9.31
C ASN A 47 -11.99 3.26 -9.02
N THR A 48 -13.22 3.20 -9.58
CA THR A 48 -14.30 4.11 -9.17
C THR A 48 -14.67 3.89 -7.70
N LEU A 49 -15.30 4.86 -7.02
CA LEU A 49 -15.75 4.76 -5.62
C LEU A 49 -16.45 3.42 -5.32
N LYS A 50 -17.39 3.01 -6.17
CA LYS A 50 -18.12 1.74 -5.98
C LYS A 50 -17.24 0.50 -6.20
N ARG A 51 -16.29 0.56 -7.13
CA ARG A 51 -15.42 -0.58 -7.44
C ARG A 51 -14.26 -0.73 -6.48
N SER A 52 -13.68 0.38 -6.02
CA SER A 52 -12.62 0.35 -4.98
C SER A 52 -13.11 -0.39 -3.75
N ARG A 53 -14.33 -0.05 -3.27
CA ARG A 53 -14.92 -0.76 -2.12
C ARG A 53 -15.08 -2.26 -2.39
N LYS A 54 -15.60 -2.64 -3.58
CA LYS A 54 -15.76 -4.03 -3.96
C LYS A 54 -14.41 -4.77 -4.08
N ASN A 55 -13.43 -4.18 -4.76
CA ASN A 55 -12.11 -4.78 -4.96
C ASN A 55 -11.38 -4.98 -3.62
N VAL A 56 -11.46 -4.01 -2.71
CA VAL A 56 -10.89 -4.11 -1.36
C VAL A 56 -11.62 -5.18 -0.55
N GLN A 57 -12.95 -5.19 -0.57
CA GLN A 57 -13.73 -6.22 0.12
C GLN A 57 -13.40 -7.62 -0.38
N GLU A 58 -13.43 -7.87 -1.69
CA GLU A 58 -13.10 -9.18 -2.27
C GLU A 58 -11.68 -9.66 -1.92
N HIS A 59 -10.71 -8.73 -1.78
CA HIS A 59 -9.35 -9.09 -1.39
C HIS A 59 -9.25 -9.46 0.09
N TYR A 60 -9.93 -8.72 0.98
CA TYR A 60 -9.87 -8.92 2.43
C TYR A 60 -10.97 -9.85 2.98
N ASP A 61 -11.97 -10.24 2.17
CA ASP A 61 -13.02 -11.21 2.53
C ASP A 61 -12.50 -12.65 2.76
N LEU A 62 -11.20 -12.89 2.55
CA LEU A 62 -10.53 -14.11 3.01
C LEU A 62 -10.56 -14.25 4.54
N GLY A 63 -10.88 -13.17 5.26
CA GLY A 63 -11.05 -13.13 6.70
C GLY A 63 -9.75 -13.00 7.49
N ASN A 64 -9.85 -12.49 8.72
CA ASN A 64 -8.70 -12.27 9.59
C ASN A 64 -7.94 -13.56 9.90
N ASP A 65 -8.64 -14.70 10.01
CA ASP A 65 -8.03 -16.02 10.29
C ASP A 65 -7.02 -16.42 9.21
N PHE A 66 -7.32 -16.11 7.93
CA PHE A 66 -6.39 -16.36 6.83
C PHE A 66 -5.11 -15.52 6.95
N TYR A 67 -5.26 -14.24 7.23
CA TYR A 67 -4.11 -13.33 7.34
C TYR A 67 -3.25 -13.62 8.57
N GLN A 68 -3.84 -14.06 9.69
CA GLN A 68 -3.13 -14.49 10.90
C GLN A 68 -2.22 -15.71 10.69
N LEU A 69 -2.44 -16.51 9.64
CA LEU A 69 -1.59 -17.67 9.37
C LEU A 69 -0.16 -17.28 8.95
N TRP A 70 0.06 -16.09 8.41
CA TRP A 70 1.33 -15.70 7.82
C TRP A 70 1.76 -14.26 8.11
N LEU A 71 0.87 -13.37 8.51
CA LEU A 71 1.26 -12.07 9.07
C LEU A 71 1.75 -12.23 10.50
N ASP A 72 2.59 -11.28 10.92
CA ASP A 72 3.00 -11.16 12.31
C ASP A 72 1.85 -10.66 13.21
N ARG A 73 2.07 -10.65 14.52
CA ARG A 73 1.02 -10.22 15.49
C ARG A 73 0.55 -8.78 15.33
N SER A 74 1.29 -7.92 14.62
CA SER A 74 0.83 -6.57 14.29
C SER A 74 -0.20 -6.56 13.16
N MET A 75 -0.40 -7.69 12.50
CA MET A 75 -1.27 -7.79 11.32
C MET A 75 -0.90 -6.77 10.23
N THR A 76 0.41 -6.56 10.02
CA THR A 76 0.88 -5.58 9.05
C THR A 76 1.12 -6.20 7.69
N TYR A 77 0.28 -5.87 6.72
CA TYR A 77 0.39 -6.37 5.35
C TYR A 77 1.10 -5.34 4.45
N SER A 78 2.35 -5.11 4.73
CA SER A 78 3.24 -4.26 3.92
C SER A 78 4.70 -4.56 4.22
N CYS A 79 5.63 -4.08 3.38
CA CYS A 79 7.06 -4.28 3.58
C CYS A 79 7.51 -3.79 4.96
N ALA A 80 8.17 -4.66 5.72
CA ALA A 80 8.80 -4.36 6.99
C ALA A 80 10.17 -3.69 6.80
N LEU A 81 10.71 -3.05 7.82
CA LEU A 81 12.02 -2.40 7.79
C LEU A 81 13.02 -3.20 8.63
N PHE A 82 13.88 -3.95 7.97
CA PHE A 82 14.98 -4.68 8.60
C PHE A 82 16.26 -3.85 8.68
N ASP A 83 16.44 -2.90 7.77
CA ASP A 83 17.60 -1.99 7.71
C ASP A 83 18.95 -2.74 7.79
N GLY A 84 19.06 -3.85 7.07
CA GLY A 84 20.23 -4.74 7.06
C GLY A 84 20.34 -5.69 8.25
N ASN A 85 19.51 -5.57 9.27
CA ASN A 85 19.50 -6.48 10.42
C ASN A 85 18.51 -7.64 10.22
N THR A 86 18.94 -8.69 9.55
CA THR A 86 18.11 -9.87 9.26
C THR A 86 17.84 -10.76 10.48
N SER A 87 18.33 -10.40 11.67
CA SER A 87 18.05 -11.12 12.93
C SER A 87 16.76 -10.63 13.60
N LEU A 88 16.20 -9.51 13.16
CA LEU A 88 14.91 -9.04 13.65
C LEU A 88 13.80 -10.02 13.30
N SER A 89 12.87 -10.23 14.23
CA SER A 89 11.60 -10.85 13.90
C SER A 89 10.77 -9.93 12.98
N LEU A 90 9.84 -10.49 12.22
CA LEU A 90 8.96 -9.70 11.35
C LEU A 90 8.22 -8.60 12.15
N TYR A 91 7.76 -8.90 13.36
CA TYR A 91 7.12 -7.91 14.23
C TYR A 91 8.05 -6.74 14.60
N GLU A 92 9.30 -7.02 14.96
CA GLU A 92 10.27 -5.97 15.29
C GLU A 92 10.58 -5.10 14.09
N ALA A 93 10.71 -5.72 12.89
CA ALA A 93 10.93 -5.00 11.65
C ALA A 93 9.71 -4.14 11.24
N GLN A 94 8.48 -4.62 11.47
CA GLN A 94 7.26 -3.83 11.26
C GLN A 94 7.18 -2.66 12.25
N LYS A 95 7.51 -2.90 13.51
CA LYS A 95 7.59 -1.84 14.53
C LYS A 95 8.65 -0.80 14.16
N ALA A 96 9.85 -1.23 13.75
CA ALA A 96 10.93 -0.33 13.31
C ALA A 96 10.50 0.58 12.16
N LYS A 97 9.71 0.08 11.22
CA LYS A 97 9.10 0.88 10.15
C LYS A 97 8.20 1.98 10.70
N TYR A 98 7.31 1.67 11.60
CA TYR A 98 6.38 2.63 12.19
C TYR A 98 7.09 3.68 13.04
N GLU A 99 8.07 3.26 13.83
CA GLU A 99 8.91 4.17 14.61
C GLU A 99 9.72 5.13 13.71
N ARG A 100 10.25 4.62 12.58
CA ARG A 100 10.91 5.48 11.58
C ARG A 100 9.95 6.53 11.01
N ILE A 101 8.70 6.16 10.70
CA ILE A 101 7.69 7.11 10.22
C ILE A 101 7.48 8.22 11.25
N LEU A 102 7.27 7.86 12.52
CA LEU A 102 7.10 8.84 13.60
C LEU A 102 8.34 9.70 13.82
N GLN A 103 9.54 9.12 13.81
CA GLN A 103 10.80 9.87 13.92
C GLN A 103 10.96 10.90 12.80
N ARG A 104 10.56 10.58 11.55
CA ARG A 104 10.67 11.50 10.41
C ARG A 104 9.60 12.59 10.41
N LEU A 105 8.40 12.26 10.84
CA LEU A 105 7.32 13.24 11.02
C LEU A 105 7.57 14.13 12.24
N ALA A 106 8.14 13.57 13.31
CA ALA A 106 8.38 14.20 14.61
C ALA A 106 7.11 14.89 15.16
N PRO A 107 5.97 14.16 15.30
CA PRO A 107 4.75 14.77 15.81
C PRO A 107 4.89 15.11 17.29
N GLU A 108 4.38 16.28 17.69
CA GLU A 108 4.22 16.63 19.10
C GLU A 108 3.02 15.84 19.70
N PRO A 109 3.03 15.55 21.01
CA PRO A 109 1.84 15.00 21.67
C PRO A 109 0.60 15.86 21.41
N GLY A 110 -0.53 15.21 21.12
CA GLY A 110 -1.77 15.88 20.72
C GLY A 110 -1.87 16.20 19.23
N SER A 111 -0.81 15.95 18.43
CA SER A 111 -0.87 16.13 16.98
C SER A 111 -1.94 15.24 16.34
N ARG A 112 -2.63 15.75 15.34
CA ARG A 112 -3.66 15.04 14.58
C ARG A 112 -3.05 14.37 13.35
N ILE A 113 -3.12 13.04 13.30
CA ILE A 113 -2.60 12.23 12.19
C ILE A 113 -3.78 11.57 11.46
N LEU A 114 -3.80 11.69 10.13
CA LEU A 114 -4.66 10.87 9.27
C LEU A 114 -3.86 9.68 8.73
N GLU A 115 -4.38 8.46 8.88
CA GLU A 115 -3.86 7.29 8.18
C GLU A 115 -4.84 6.84 7.08
N ILE A 116 -4.41 6.93 5.82
CA ILE A 116 -5.17 6.43 4.66
C ILE A 116 -4.80 4.96 4.44
N GLY A 117 -5.78 4.06 4.61
CA GLY A 117 -5.56 2.62 4.52
C GLY A 117 -4.96 2.05 5.80
N CYS A 118 -5.63 2.26 6.94
CA CYS A 118 -5.09 1.89 8.26
C CYS A 118 -4.98 0.37 8.52
N GLY A 119 -5.50 -0.47 7.60
CA GLY A 119 -5.48 -1.90 7.77
C GLY A 119 -6.05 -2.34 9.13
N TRP A 120 -5.34 -3.19 9.83
CA TRP A 120 -5.71 -3.70 11.17
C TRP A 120 -5.23 -2.81 12.33
N GLY A 121 -4.86 -1.53 12.05
CA GLY A 121 -4.56 -0.52 13.05
C GLY A 121 -3.15 -0.57 13.65
N GLY A 122 -2.20 -1.26 13.01
CA GLY A 122 -0.85 -1.41 13.57
C GLY A 122 -0.09 -0.09 13.75
N PHE A 123 -0.12 0.81 12.76
CA PHE A 123 0.48 2.13 12.90
C PHE A 123 -0.32 3.02 13.86
N MET A 124 -1.66 2.96 13.81
CA MET A 124 -2.54 3.73 14.71
C MET A 124 -2.21 3.48 16.17
N GLU A 125 -2.03 2.21 16.57
CA GLU A 125 -1.68 1.81 17.94
C GLU A 125 -0.37 2.47 18.39
N ILE A 126 0.67 2.41 17.56
CA ILE A 126 1.97 2.99 17.88
C ILE A 126 1.88 4.52 17.95
N ALA A 127 1.24 5.17 16.99
CA ALA A 127 1.12 6.63 16.97
C ALA A 127 0.27 7.15 18.14
N ALA A 128 -0.83 6.48 18.49
CA ALA A 128 -1.63 6.83 19.65
C ALA A 128 -0.88 6.61 20.97
N THR A 129 -0.04 5.57 21.07
CA THR A 129 0.84 5.35 22.23
C THR A 129 1.86 6.50 22.40
N HIS A 130 2.27 7.15 21.31
CA HIS A 130 3.11 8.36 21.34
C HIS A 130 2.31 9.65 21.66
N GLY A 131 1.05 9.52 22.03
CA GLY A 131 0.19 10.65 22.43
C GLY A 131 -0.42 11.42 21.26
N CYS A 132 -0.39 10.88 20.05
CA CYS A 132 -1.06 11.49 18.89
C CYS A 132 -2.56 11.14 18.86
N HIS A 133 -3.36 12.02 18.28
CA HIS A 133 -4.75 11.71 17.90
C HIS A 133 -4.77 11.19 16.46
N VAL A 134 -5.13 9.91 16.27
CA VAL A 134 -5.05 9.25 14.97
C VAL A 134 -6.45 8.96 14.43
N THR A 135 -6.73 9.43 13.23
CA THR A 135 -7.90 9.01 12.45
C THR A 135 -7.45 8.05 11.36
N GLY A 136 -7.87 6.79 11.41
CA GLY A 136 -7.57 5.80 10.40
C GLY A 136 -8.78 5.49 9.53
N ALA A 137 -8.60 5.43 8.21
CA ALA A 137 -9.65 5.08 7.27
C ALA A 137 -9.35 3.75 6.58
N THR A 138 -10.36 2.90 6.47
CA THR A 138 -10.33 1.65 5.68
C THR A 138 -11.68 1.40 5.00
N LEU A 139 -11.67 0.61 3.92
CA LEU A 139 -12.89 0.15 3.23
C LEU A 139 -13.33 -1.26 3.65
N SER A 140 -12.52 -1.96 4.45
CA SER A 140 -12.80 -3.31 4.93
C SER A 140 -13.43 -3.26 6.33
N GLY A 141 -14.64 -3.84 6.45
CA GLY A 141 -15.31 -4.00 7.74
C GLY A 141 -14.50 -4.85 8.73
N GLU A 142 -13.95 -5.97 8.25
CA GLU A 142 -13.10 -6.88 9.03
C GLU A 142 -11.87 -6.16 9.62
N GLN A 143 -11.21 -5.33 8.80
CA GLN A 143 -10.08 -4.53 9.26
C GLN A 143 -10.52 -3.48 10.29
N ALA A 144 -11.63 -2.78 10.02
CA ALA A 144 -12.12 -1.73 10.91
C ALA A 144 -12.49 -2.28 12.29
N ASP A 145 -13.18 -3.41 12.34
CA ASP A 145 -13.60 -4.02 13.59
C ASP A 145 -12.40 -4.56 14.39
N TYR A 146 -11.45 -5.19 13.70
CA TYR A 146 -10.20 -5.64 14.32
C TYR A 146 -9.38 -4.46 14.86
N ALA A 147 -9.23 -3.38 14.09
CA ALA A 147 -8.49 -2.19 14.51
C ALA A 147 -9.13 -1.52 15.74
N ARG A 148 -10.47 -1.39 15.76
CA ARG A 148 -11.19 -0.87 16.95
C ARG A 148 -10.93 -1.70 18.18
N GLN A 149 -11.09 -3.02 18.07
CA GLN A 149 -10.85 -3.95 19.18
C GLN A 149 -9.40 -3.89 19.70
N ARG A 150 -8.41 -3.77 18.79
CA ARG A 150 -7.00 -3.57 19.12
C ARG A 150 -6.79 -2.30 19.96
N LEU A 151 -7.33 -1.18 19.47
CA LEU A 151 -7.17 0.12 20.13
C LEU A 151 -7.89 0.18 21.50
N GLU A 152 -9.07 -0.41 21.59
CA GLU A 152 -9.80 -0.56 22.86
C GLU A 152 -9.02 -1.42 23.86
N SER A 153 -8.50 -2.57 23.42
CA SER A 153 -7.71 -3.48 24.26
C SER A 153 -6.40 -2.86 24.75
N ALA A 154 -5.83 -1.93 23.97
CA ALA A 154 -4.65 -1.17 24.34
C ALA A 154 -4.96 0.09 25.21
N GLY A 155 -6.24 0.39 25.47
CA GLY A 155 -6.65 1.59 26.21
C GLY A 155 -6.44 2.89 25.43
N LEU A 156 -6.45 2.84 24.10
CA LEU A 156 -6.15 3.96 23.20
C LEU A 156 -7.38 4.51 22.45
N ALA A 157 -8.58 4.05 22.79
CA ALA A 157 -9.82 4.40 22.08
C ALA A 157 -10.13 5.92 22.12
N GLU A 158 -9.66 6.65 23.12
CA GLU A 158 -9.84 8.11 23.19
C GLU A 158 -8.90 8.87 22.24
N ASN A 159 -7.78 8.25 21.85
CA ASN A 159 -6.76 8.86 21.00
C ASN A 159 -6.79 8.35 19.56
N ALA A 160 -7.66 7.39 19.23
CA ALA A 160 -7.68 6.78 17.90
C ALA A 160 -9.11 6.50 17.43
N GLU A 161 -9.45 7.00 16.26
CA GLU A 161 -10.75 6.82 15.59
C GLU A 161 -10.59 5.99 14.32
N VAL A 162 -11.33 4.88 14.19
CA VAL A 162 -11.36 4.05 12.97
C VAL A 162 -12.63 4.31 12.19
N ARG A 163 -12.47 4.81 10.96
CA ARG A 163 -13.57 5.11 10.03
C ARG A 163 -13.67 4.05 8.93
N LEU A 164 -14.81 3.40 8.82
CA LEU A 164 -15.17 2.57 7.67
C LEU A 164 -15.67 3.48 6.54
N GLN A 165 -14.73 4.18 5.90
CA GLN A 165 -15.01 5.24 4.96
C GLN A 165 -13.95 5.31 3.86
N ASP A 166 -14.37 5.69 2.64
CA ASP A 166 -13.43 5.98 1.57
C ASP A 166 -12.63 7.26 1.91
N TYR A 167 -11.31 7.21 1.71
CA TYR A 167 -10.46 8.37 2.01
C TYR A 167 -10.87 9.63 1.26
N ARG A 168 -11.46 9.49 0.06
CA ARG A 168 -11.96 10.58 -0.78
C ARG A 168 -13.16 11.33 -0.19
N GLU A 169 -13.79 10.78 0.83
CA GLU A 169 -14.93 11.36 1.55
C GLU A 169 -14.55 11.94 2.91
N LEU A 170 -13.25 11.96 3.22
CA LEU A 170 -12.73 12.53 4.45
C LEU A 170 -12.59 14.05 4.33
N SER A 171 -12.32 14.71 5.45
CA SER A 171 -12.04 16.15 5.51
C SER A 171 -10.99 16.43 6.56
N GLY A 172 -10.12 17.41 6.25
CA GLY A 172 -9.09 17.91 7.16
C GLY A 172 -9.54 19.09 8.03
N PRO A 173 -8.60 19.84 8.62
CA PRO A 173 -7.16 19.68 8.45
C PRO A 173 -6.53 18.70 9.48
N PHE A 174 -5.43 18.06 9.06
CA PHE A 174 -4.55 17.26 9.90
C PHE A 174 -3.15 17.85 9.94
N ASP A 175 -2.40 17.61 11.02
CA ASP A 175 -1.00 18.02 11.14
C ASP A 175 -0.10 17.15 10.27
N TYR A 176 -0.42 15.85 10.23
CA TYR A 176 0.31 14.83 9.49
C TYR A 176 -0.62 13.87 8.77
N LEU A 177 -0.10 13.29 7.69
CA LEU A 177 -0.78 12.22 6.95
C LEU A 177 0.19 11.06 6.75
N VAL A 178 -0.31 9.84 6.98
CA VAL A 178 0.43 8.60 6.74
C VAL A 178 -0.36 7.71 5.80
N SER A 179 0.31 7.08 4.85
CA SER A 179 -0.31 6.11 3.94
C SER A 179 0.70 5.03 3.60
N ILE A 180 0.38 3.79 3.91
CA ILE A 180 1.31 2.66 3.85
C ILE A 180 0.73 1.58 2.94
N GLY A 181 1.37 1.33 1.77
CA GLY A 181 0.93 0.30 0.83
C GLY A 181 -0.44 0.57 0.22
N MET A 182 -0.77 1.83 -0.02
CA MET A 182 -2.08 2.25 -0.52
C MET A 182 -2.00 2.87 -1.92
N PHE A 183 -0.95 3.65 -2.21
CA PHE A 183 -0.84 4.41 -3.46
C PHE A 183 -0.83 3.50 -4.69
N GLU A 184 -0.19 2.35 -4.62
CA GLU A 184 -0.16 1.33 -5.68
C GLU A 184 -1.53 0.75 -6.00
N HIS A 185 -2.49 0.82 -5.08
CA HIS A 185 -3.85 0.34 -5.27
C HIS A 185 -4.79 1.38 -5.87
N VAL A 186 -4.39 2.65 -5.89
CA VAL A 186 -5.22 3.75 -6.39
C VAL A 186 -5.45 3.66 -7.91
N GLY A 187 -4.42 3.26 -8.67
CA GLY A 187 -4.42 3.23 -10.12
C GLY A 187 -4.02 4.57 -10.75
N GLU A 188 -3.28 4.52 -11.87
CA GLU A 188 -2.59 5.67 -12.47
C GLU A 188 -3.51 6.87 -12.74
N SER A 189 -4.70 6.63 -13.27
CA SER A 189 -5.67 7.71 -13.58
C SER A 189 -6.17 8.49 -12.37
N TYR A 190 -6.03 7.94 -11.18
CA TYR A 190 -6.46 8.56 -9.92
C TYR A 190 -5.31 9.13 -9.09
N TRP A 191 -4.05 8.93 -9.46
CA TRP A 191 -2.90 9.48 -8.72
C TRP A 191 -2.97 10.99 -8.52
N PRO A 192 -3.35 11.82 -9.53
CA PRO A 192 -3.49 13.27 -9.31
C PRO A 192 -4.58 13.62 -8.30
N ALA A 193 -5.69 12.89 -8.29
CA ALA A 193 -6.76 13.11 -7.31
C ALA A 193 -6.29 12.73 -5.90
N TYR A 194 -5.63 11.56 -5.76
CA TYR A 194 -5.07 11.11 -4.49
C TYR A 194 -4.08 12.11 -3.89
N MET A 195 -3.16 12.64 -4.71
CA MET A 195 -2.17 13.61 -4.22
C MET A 195 -2.81 14.96 -3.87
N ARG A 196 -3.87 15.38 -4.58
CA ARG A 196 -4.67 16.55 -4.18
C ARG A 196 -5.38 16.31 -2.84
N ASP A 197 -6.01 15.15 -2.64
CA ASP A 197 -6.63 14.81 -1.36
C ASP A 197 -5.59 14.82 -0.23
N VAL A 198 -4.39 14.28 -0.46
CA VAL A 198 -3.26 14.35 0.50
C VAL A 198 -2.90 15.80 0.83
N HIS A 199 -2.79 16.68 -0.19
CA HIS A 199 -2.51 18.09 0.01
C HIS A 199 -3.62 18.77 0.80
N ASP A 200 -4.88 18.56 0.44
CA ASP A 200 -6.04 19.28 0.97
C ASP A 200 -6.40 18.82 2.40
N TYR A 201 -5.99 17.59 2.79
CA TYR A 201 -6.17 17.12 4.18
C TYR A 201 -5.09 17.63 5.13
N LEU A 202 -3.98 18.15 4.63
CA LEU A 202 -2.92 18.72 5.45
C LEU A 202 -3.19 20.20 5.75
N ARG A 203 -2.88 20.63 6.97
CA ARG A 203 -2.77 22.05 7.25
C ARG A 203 -1.58 22.67 6.51
N PRO A 204 -1.53 23.99 6.32
CA PRO A 204 -0.32 24.64 5.81
C PRO A 204 0.90 24.28 6.66
N GLY A 205 1.97 23.80 6.00
CA GLY A 205 3.17 23.30 6.66
C GLY A 205 3.06 21.88 7.25
N GLY A 206 1.92 21.21 7.10
CA GLY A 206 1.75 19.80 7.46
C GLY A 206 2.62 18.88 6.58
N LYS A 207 2.87 17.66 7.05
CA LYS A 207 3.75 16.70 6.37
C LYS A 207 3.03 15.39 6.10
N ALA A 208 3.31 14.77 4.94
CA ALA A 208 2.86 13.41 4.63
C ALA A 208 4.04 12.44 4.59
N MET A 209 3.79 11.19 5.04
CA MET A 209 4.68 10.07 4.84
C MET A 209 3.94 8.99 4.05
N ILE A 210 4.41 8.72 2.84
CA ILE A 210 3.79 7.74 1.95
C ILE A 210 4.79 6.62 1.67
N GLN A 211 4.45 5.40 2.07
CA GLN A 211 5.15 4.19 1.66
C GLN A 211 4.40 3.57 0.48
N THR A 212 5.10 3.30 -0.59
CA THR A 212 4.54 2.62 -1.77
C THR A 212 5.59 1.72 -2.43
N ILE A 213 5.13 0.71 -3.15
CA ILE A 213 5.98 -0.11 -3.99
C ILE A 213 6.23 0.64 -5.29
N THR A 214 7.49 0.71 -5.72
CA THR A 214 7.88 1.37 -6.97
C THR A 214 8.48 0.36 -7.95
N ILE A 215 8.40 0.70 -9.24
CA ILE A 215 9.11 -0.01 -10.30
C ILE A 215 10.23 0.86 -10.86
N ALA A 216 11.32 0.23 -11.31
CA ALA A 216 12.42 0.94 -11.94
C ALA A 216 11.95 1.77 -13.15
N GLU A 217 12.48 2.99 -13.32
CA GLU A 217 12.03 3.95 -14.34
C GLU A 217 12.09 3.36 -15.75
N GLU A 218 13.14 2.64 -16.09
CA GLU A 218 13.35 2.01 -17.40
C GLU A 218 12.34 0.89 -17.70
N ARG A 219 11.65 0.38 -16.68
CA ARG A 219 10.62 -0.65 -16.82
C ARG A 219 9.21 -0.09 -16.84
N PHE A 220 9.02 1.16 -16.40
CA PHE A 220 7.71 1.73 -16.13
C PHE A 220 6.79 1.71 -17.37
N GLU A 221 7.21 2.25 -18.50
CA GLU A 221 6.36 2.33 -19.72
C GLU A 221 5.97 0.94 -20.26
N ARG A 222 6.88 -0.01 -20.13
CA ARG A 222 6.60 -1.39 -20.50
C ARG A 222 5.61 -2.06 -19.54
N TYR A 223 5.81 -1.88 -18.23
CA TYR A 223 4.91 -2.36 -17.20
C TYR A 223 3.52 -1.73 -17.34
N ARG A 224 3.46 -0.43 -17.61
CA ARG A 224 2.24 0.34 -17.83
C ARG A 224 1.41 -0.20 -19.01
N SER A 225 2.06 -0.53 -20.11
CA SER A 225 1.40 -1.04 -21.34
C SER A 225 1.08 -2.53 -21.30
N GLY A 226 1.65 -3.27 -20.36
CA GLY A 226 1.45 -4.70 -20.17
C GLY A 226 0.37 -5.03 -19.15
N ASN A 227 0.19 -6.32 -18.90
CA ASN A 227 -0.56 -6.85 -17.77
C ASN A 227 0.23 -7.99 -17.14
N ASP A 228 0.04 -8.21 -15.85
CA ASP A 228 0.68 -9.29 -15.11
C ASP A 228 -0.33 -9.99 -14.19
N PHE A 229 0.09 -11.12 -13.63
CA PHE A 229 -0.74 -11.94 -12.75
C PHE A 229 -1.24 -11.16 -11.52
N LEU A 230 -0.39 -10.31 -10.93
CA LEU A 230 -0.73 -9.56 -9.73
C LEU A 230 -1.83 -8.53 -10.02
N ARG A 231 -1.70 -7.77 -11.11
CA ARG A 231 -2.71 -6.79 -11.53
C ARG A 231 -4.01 -7.43 -12.01
N GLU A 232 -3.95 -8.66 -12.53
CA GLU A 232 -5.14 -9.32 -13.02
C GLU A 232 -5.94 -10.06 -11.93
N HIS A 233 -5.23 -10.67 -10.97
CA HIS A 233 -5.85 -11.62 -10.04
C HIS A 233 -5.74 -11.23 -8.55
N ILE A 234 -4.73 -10.44 -8.17
CA ILE A 234 -4.48 -10.12 -6.77
C ILE A 234 -4.88 -8.67 -6.47
N PHE A 235 -4.43 -7.71 -7.28
CA PHE A 235 -4.67 -6.28 -7.09
C PHE A 235 -5.29 -5.64 -8.34
N PRO A 236 -6.57 -5.98 -8.69
CA PRO A 236 -7.22 -5.45 -9.86
C PRO A 236 -7.29 -3.92 -9.83
N GLY A 237 -6.83 -3.30 -10.93
CA GLY A 237 -6.79 -1.84 -11.04
C GLY A 237 -5.57 -1.17 -10.40
N GLY A 238 -4.71 -1.94 -9.70
CA GLY A 238 -3.47 -1.43 -9.13
C GLY A 238 -2.43 -1.07 -10.20
N MET A 239 -1.52 -0.14 -9.84
CA MET A 239 -0.43 0.31 -10.69
C MET A 239 0.74 0.79 -9.87
N LEU A 240 1.91 0.16 -10.05
CA LEU A 240 3.13 0.61 -9.40
C LEU A 240 3.65 1.87 -10.07
N PRO A 241 3.91 2.96 -9.35
CA PRO A 241 4.58 4.13 -9.91
C PRO A 241 6.06 3.85 -10.11
N SER A 242 6.71 4.56 -11.04
CA SER A 242 8.13 4.81 -10.89
C SER A 242 8.34 5.98 -9.93
N ARG A 243 9.53 6.07 -9.33
CA ARG A 243 9.88 7.18 -8.45
C ARG A 243 9.64 8.54 -9.12
N LYS A 244 10.11 8.70 -10.35
CA LYS A 244 9.95 9.94 -11.12
C LYS A 244 8.47 10.30 -11.35
N ARG A 245 7.63 9.32 -11.63
CA ARG A 245 6.18 9.52 -11.80
C ARG A 245 5.50 9.93 -10.50
N PHE A 246 5.87 9.28 -9.40
CA PHE A 246 5.37 9.64 -8.07
C PHE A 246 5.72 11.09 -7.71
N GLU A 247 7.00 11.46 -7.84
CA GLU A 247 7.48 12.82 -7.54
C GLU A 247 6.80 13.87 -8.43
N ALA A 248 6.60 13.58 -9.72
CA ALA A 248 5.94 14.50 -10.64
C ALA A 248 4.48 14.75 -10.23
N VAL A 249 3.71 13.68 -9.95
CA VAL A 249 2.30 13.82 -9.54
C VAL A 249 2.17 14.53 -8.19
N ALA A 250 3.10 14.31 -7.26
CA ALA A 250 3.14 15.03 -6.00
C ALA A 250 3.38 16.53 -6.23
N ALA A 251 4.36 16.89 -7.06
CA ALA A 251 4.69 18.28 -7.38
C ALA A 251 3.52 19.00 -8.10
N ASP A 252 2.87 18.34 -9.04
CA ASP A 252 1.69 18.86 -9.75
C ASP A 252 0.50 19.14 -8.81
N SER A 253 0.49 18.52 -7.64
CA SER A 253 -0.52 18.71 -6.59
C SER A 253 -0.10 19.68 -5.49
N GLY A 254 1.03 20.40 -5.65
CA GLY A 254 1.53 21.37 -4.67
C GLY A 254 2.32 20.76 -3.51
N LEU A 255 2.61 19.46 -3.56
CA LEU A 255 3.43 18.78 -2.56
C LEU A 255 4.92 18.81 -2.96
N VAL A 256 5.78 18.93 -1.97
CA VAL A 256 7.24 18.87 -2.18
C VAL A 256 7.79 17.62 -1.54
N VAL A 257 8.45 16.75 -2.32
CA VAL A 257 9.12 15.56 -1.80
C VAL A 257 10.46 15.98 -1.21
N ASN A 258 10.55 15.97 0.12
CA ASN A 258 11.75 16.42 0.85
C ASN A 258 12.72 15.28 1.17
N ASP A 259 12.24 14.05 1.24
CA ASP A 259 13.03 12.89 1.64
C ASP A 259 12.52 11.63 0.94
N VAL A 260 13.45 10.78 0.52
CA VAL A 260 13.15 9.47 -0.09
C VAL A 260 14.05 8.43 0.53
N PHE A 261 13.44 7.35 1.00
CA PHE A 261 14.14 6.21 1.58
C PHE A 261 13.70 4.92 0.89
N GLU A 262 14.66 4.23 0.28
CA GLU A 262 14.42 2.99 -0.45
C GLU A 262 14.85 1.78 0.38
N PHE A 263 13.93 0.84 0.61
CA PHE A 263 14.19 -0.40 1.35
C PHE A 263 13.56 -1.63 0.67
N GLY A 264 13.52 -1.62 -0.66
CA GLY A 264 12.92 -2.70 -1.46
C GLY A 264 13.56 -4.08 -1.25
N ARG A 265 14.82 -4.15 -0.75
CA ARG A 265 15.47 -5.43 -0.39
C ARG A 265 14.80 -6.08 0.82
N ASP A 266 14.29 -5.31 1.74
CA ASP A 266 13.61 -5.77 2.94
C ASP A 266 12.28 -6.45 2.61
N TYR A 267 11.72 -6.14 1.44
CA TYR A 267 10.49 -6.80 0.98
C TYR A 267 10.68 -8.29 0.71
N ALA A 268 11.85 -8.68 0.18
CA ALA A 268 12.17 -10.10 -0.01
C ALA A 268 12.36 -10.85 1.32
N ILE A 269 12.67 -10.16 2.42
CA ILE A 269 12.78 -10.75 3.76
C ILE A 269 11.42 -10.78 4.43
N THR A 270 10.58 -9.79 4.15
CA THR A 270 9.21 -9.67 4.68
C THR A 270 8.31 -10.82 4.20
N LEU A 271 8.50 -11.25 2.93
CA LEU A 271 7.72 -12.33 2.28
C LEU A 271 8.30 -13.71 2.57
#